data_ce0c46b458f601aff4b2e4fcae5185cc
#
_entry.id   ce0c46b458f601aff4b2e4fcae5185cc
#
_cell.length_a   1.000
_cell.length_b   1.000
_cell.length_c   1.000
_cell.angle_alpha   90.00
_cell.angle_beta   90.00
_cell.angle_gamma   90.00
#
_symmetry.space_group_name_H-M   'P 1'
#
loop_
_entity.id
_entity.type
_entity.pdbx_description
1 polymer ?
#
loop_
_entity_poly.entity_id
_entity_poly.type
_entity_poly.pdbx_seq_one_letter_code
_entity_poly.pdbx_strand_id
1 'polypeptide(L)'
;MQSGVLKALITIAAYFLAQSSPGSAPSPPSGTNRTISRRAVVAYYSEYYPGERRPYEALRAQAGSLTAIAPFAYYLDGEGNISGSHPEKAIAAAKAGGVKVLALLHNFSRGRGFETQTAHRLLSNPAARGRAVGKILALVRSKGYDGINLDLENVPAWDRVNYTAFVRELASALRPLGYLVTASVPAKVRDERNSPWSGAFDYAALAPWLDQVMLMTYDEYTPSGKPGPVASLPWVEQVVRYAKSLIPGRKILIGLAGYGYEWVDGRTGGAKAREFPEIQALVDRLGLTPRWDSARKVPYLVYRADGTRKVLWYENSWSAAYKLELVERYDLGGVALWRLGAEDPRLWSVIRAKFGLA
;
A
#
# COMPACT_ATOMS: atom_id res chain seq x y z
N MET A 1 -10.55 -29.35 8.66
CA MET A 1 -9.64 -28.29 8.16
C MET A 1 -9.15 -28.49 6.71
N GLN A 2 -9.19 -29.69 6.15
CA GLN A 2 -8.77 -29.94 4.75
C GLN A 2 -9.79 -29.49 3.68
N SER A 3 -11.09 -29.42 4.00
CA SER A 3 -12.11 -29.12 2.98
C SER A 3 -12.16 -27.63 2.55
N GLY A 4 -11.73 -26.73 3.40
CA GLY A 4 -11.74 -25.27 3.09
C GLY A 4 -10.59 -24.85 2.17
N VAL A 5 -9.43 -25.45 2.34
CA VAL A 5 -8.23 -25.19 1.50
C VAL A 5 -8.45 -25.76 0.09
N LEU A 6 -9.08 -26.92 -0.01
CA LEU A 6 -9.39 -27.54 -1.29
C LEU A 6 -10.45 -26.73 -2.08
N LYS A 7 -11.45 -26.15 -1.40
CA LYS A 7 -12.43 -25.26 -2.03
C LYS A 7 -11.79 -23.95 -2.52
N ALA A 8 -10.89 -23.34 -1.76
CA ALA A 8 -10.19 -22.13 -2.17
C ALA A 8 -9.28 -22.37 -3.40
N LEU A 9 -8.57 -23.50 -3.41
CA LEU A 9 -7.73 -23.90 -4.56
C LEU A 9 -8.56 -24.22 -5.80
N ILE A 10 -9.71 -24.90 -5.65
CA ILE A 10 -10.62 -25.20 -6.74
C ILE A 10 -11.26 -23.91 -7.30
N THR A 11 -11.60 -22.95 -6.47
CA THR A 11 -12.15 -21.66 -6.91
C THR A 11 -11.12 -20.82 -7.67
N ILE A 12 -9.86 -20.83 -7.22
CA ILE A 12 -8.76 -20.14 -7.91
C ILE A 12 -8.41 -20.86 -9.23
N ALA A 13 -8.34 -22.18 -9.25
CA ALA A 13 -8.07 -22.97 -10.46
C ALA A 13 -9.24 -22.86 -11.48
N ALA A 14 -10.49 -22.89 -11.04
CA ALA A 14 -11.67 -22.70 -11.89
C ALA A 14 -11.69 -21.29 -12.52
N TYR A 15 -11.25 -20.27 -11.81
CA TYR A 15 -11.16 -18.91 -12.32
C TYR A 15 -10.16 -18.79 -13.48
N PHE A 16 -9.03 -19.50 -13.43
CA PHE A 16 -8.05 -19.50 -14.52
C PHE A 16 -8.39 -20.42 -15.69
N LEU A 17 -9.23 -21.44 -15.47
CA LEU A 17 -9.70 -22.35 -16.54
C LEU A 17 -10.97 -21.84 -17.27
N ALA A 18 -11.80 -21.02 -16.61
CA ALA A 18 -13.04 -20.48 -17.20
C ALA A 18 -12.83 -19.39 -18.25
N GLN A 19 -11.60 -18.93 -18.47
CA GLN A 19 -11.26 -17.94 -19.52
C GLN A 19 -11.07 -18.56 -20.90
N SER A 20 -11.26 -19.88 -21.08
CA SER A 20 -11.00 -20.58 -22.34
C SER A 20 -12.26 -21.08 -23.10
N SER A 21 -13.50 -20.69 -22.71
CA SER A 21 -14.68 -21.09 -23.48
C SER A 21 -15.81 -20.04 -23.40
N PRO A 22 -16.42 -19.65 -24.55
CA PRO A 22 -17.58 -18.77 -24.55
C PRO A 22 -18.87 -19.59 -24.36
N GLY A 23 -19.48 -19.47 -23.18
CA GLY A 23 -20.76 -20.10 -22.87
C GLY A 23 -21.53 -19.27 -21.83
N SER A 24 -22.78 -18.95 -22.13
CA SER A 24 -23.73 -18.11 -21.39
C SER A 24 -23.83 -18.42 -19.89
N ALA A 25 -23.71 -17.39 -19.05
CA ALA A 25 -23.87 -17.45 -17.60
C ALA A 25 -25.34 -17.48 -17.20
N PRO A 26 -25.72 -18.23 -16.13
CA PRO A 26 -27.08 -18.17 -15.54
C PRO A 26 -27.23 -16.91 -14.68
N SER A 27 -28.45 -16.33 -14.69
CA SER A 27 -28.81 -15.13 -13.94
C SER A 27 -28.80 -15.39 -12.41
N PRO A 28 -28.32 -14.42 -11.59
CA PRO A 28 -28.34 -14.55 -10.15
C PRO A 28 -29.73 -14.30 -9.55
N PRO A 29 -30.07 -14.89 -8.38
CA PRO A 29 -31.31 -14.66 -7.70
C PRO A 29 -31.41 -13.25 -7.12
N SER A 30 -32.57 -12.63 -7.26
CA SER A 30 -32.93 -11.32 -6.69
C SER A 30 -32.99 -11.39 -5.16
N GLY A 31 -32.10 -10.67 -4.49
CA GLY A 31 -32.08 -10.60 -3.03
C GLY A 31 -31.47 -9.31 -2.53
N THR A 32 -32.33 -8.44 -1.97
CA THR A 32 -32.07 -7.29 -1.06
C THR A 32 -30.92 -6.34 -1.38
N ASN A 33 -31.32 -5.13 -1.77
CA ASN A 33 -30.49 -3.95 -2.04
C ASN A 33 -29.72 -3.50 -0.78
N ARG A 34 -28.61 -4.16 -0.44
CA ARG A 34 -27.57 -3.62 0.39
C ARG A 34 -26.64 -2.88 -0.55
N THR A 35 -26.66 -1.56 -0.50
CA THR A 35 -25.63 -0.73 -1.15
C THR A 35 -24.27 -1.13 -0.54
N ILE A 36 -23.58 -2.07 -1.17
CA ILE A 36 -22.22 -2.47 -0.78
C ILE A 36 -21.37 -1.27 -1.20
N SER A 37 -20.98 -0.46 -0.23
CA SER A 37 -19.96 0.58 -0.46
C SER A 37 -18.75 -0.08 -1.12
N ARG A 38 -18.40 0.38 -2.33
CA ARG A 38 -17.27 -0.15 -3.11
C ARG A 38 -16.00 -0.18 -2.25
N ARG A 39 -15.30 -1.30 -2.20
CA ARG A 39 -13.99 -1.39 -1.53
C ARG A 39 -13.00 -0.43 -2.18
N ALA A 40 -12.23 0.25 -1.36
CA ALA A 40 -11.21 1.16 -1.86
C ALA A 40 -10.04 0.37 -2.46
N VAL A 41 -9.56 0.83 -3.61
CA VAL A 41 -8.33 0.38 -4.25
C VAL A 41 -7.51 1.61 -4.51
N VAL A 42 -6.57 1.89 -3.62
CA VAL A 42 -5.65 3.02 -3.72
C VAL A 42 -4.32 2.52 -4.27
N ALA A 43 -3.69 3.25 -5.17
CA ALA A 43 -2.34 2.93 -5.62
C ALA A 43 -1.42 4.14 -5.48
N TYR A 44 -0.22 3.89 -4.95
CA TYR A 44 0.83 4.89 -4.91
C TYR A 44 1.44 5.03 -6.31
N TYR A 45 1.42 6.26 -6.83
CA TYR A 45 2.02 6.59 -8.12
C TYR A 45 3.40 7.21 -7.89
N SER A 46 4.44 6.56 -8.33
CA SER A 46 5.81 7.07 -8.19
C SER A 46 6.64 6.71 -9.42
N GLU A 47 7.34 7.70 -9.97
CA GLU A 47 8.34 7.53 -11.02
C GLU A 47 9.72 7.56 -10.36
N TYR A 48 10.47 6.45 -10.40
CA TYR A 48 11.79 6.37 -9.78
C TYR A 48 12.88 7.10 -10.56
N TYR A 49 12.64 7.30 -11.85
CA TYR A 49 13.53 8.07 -12.74
C TYR A 49 12.70 8.84 -13.78
N PRO A 50 13.23 9.98 -14.28
CA PRO A 50 12.54 10.76 -15.30
C PRO A 50 12.21 9.92 -16.55
N GLY A 51 10.95 9.95 -16.96
CA GLY A 51 10.46 9.20 -18.12
C GLY A 51 10.11 7.73 -17.85
N GLU A 52 10.05 7.27 -16.60
CA GLU A 52 9.48 5.96 -16.29
C GLU A 52 8.00 5.93 -16.68
N ARG A 53 7.66 5.05 -17.64
CA ARG A 53 6.30 4.99 -18.21
C ARG A 53 5.38 4.01 -17.49
N ARG A 54 5.93 3.00 -16.83
CA ARG A 54 5.15 1.90 -16.24
C ARG A 54 4.04 2.36 -15.28
N PRO A 55 4.27 3.29 -14.31
CA PRO A 55 3.20 3.76 -13.45
C PRO A 55 2.06 4.45 -14.21
N TYR A 56 2.41 5.24 -15.24
CA TYR A 56 1.43 5.92 -16.07
C TYR A 56 0.63 4.96 -16.95
N GLU A 57 1.28 3.99 -17.56
CA GLU A 57 0.64 2.97 -18.39
C GLU A 57 -0.30 2.09 -17.56
N ALA A 58 0.14 1.68 -16.36
CA ALA A 58 -0.69 0.95 -15.40
C ALA A 58 -1.90 1.77 -14.93
N LEU A 59 -1.71 3.06 -14.63
CA LEU A 59 -2.81 3.97 -14.27
C LEU A 59 -3.89 3.98 -15.36
N ARG A 60 -3.49 4.17 -16.62
CA ARG A 60 -4.45 4.20 -17.71
C ARG A 60 -5.16 2.87 -17.93
N ALA A 61 -4.43 1.78 -17.84
CA ALA A 61 -4.97 0.44 -18.04
C ALA A 61 -5.91 0.00 -16.93
N GLN A 62 -5.69 0.48 -15.69
CA GLN A 62 -6.39 0.00 -14.50
C GLN A 62 -7.31 1.05 -13.84
N ALA A 63 -7.56 2.18 -14.50
CA ALA A 63 -8.40 3.26 -13.95
C ALA A 63 -9.77 2.74 -13.46
N GLY A 64 -10.42 1.84 -14.20
CA GLY A 64 -11.70 1.25 -13.79
C GLY A 64 -11.64 0.42 -12.49
N SER A 65 -10.46 -0.08 -12.13
CA SER A 65 -10.25 -0.84 -10.88
C SER A 65 -9.85 0.04 -9.71
N LEU A 66 -9.31 1.25 -9.97
CA LEU A 66 -8.83 2.18 -8.95
C LEU A 66 -9.97 3.03 -8.36
N THR A 67 -9.87 3.37 -7.09
CA THR A 67 -10.70 4.41 -6.45
C THR A 67 -9.93 5.69 -6.22
N ALA A 68 -8.61 5.58 -6.00
CA ALA A 68 -7.72 6.73 -5.88
C ALA A 68 -6.29 6.38 -6.26
N ILE A 69 -5.52 7.40 -6.64
CA ILE A 69 -4.05 7.36 -6.64
C ILE A 69 -3.50 8.34 -5.63
N ALA A 70 -2.31 8.04 -5.08
CA ALA A 70 -1.54 8.92 -4.22
C ALA A 70 -0.15 9.16 -4.86
N PRO A 71 0.02 10.24 -5.65
CA PRO A 71 1.30 10.55 -6.25
C PRO A 71 2.34 10.92 -5.20
N PHE A 72 3.48 10.24 -5.19
CA PHE A 72 4.62 10.51 -4.29
C PHE A 72 5.38 11.75 -4.78
N ALA A 73 4.81 12.93 -4.52
CA ALA A 73 5.18 14.14 -5.22
C ALA A 73 5.59 15.32 -4.32
N TYR A 74 5.24 15.33 -3.02
CA TYR A 74 5.42 16.51 -2.19
C TYR A 74 6.22 16.22 -0.93
N TYR A 75 7.39 16.85 -0.85
CA TYR A 75 8.22 16.86 0.34
C TYR A 75 7.73 17.92 1.32
N LEU A 76 7.57 17.54 2.57
CA LEU A 76 7.21 18.40 3.69
C LEU A 76 8.41 18.56 4.61
N ASP A 77 8.92 19.78 4.73
CA ASP A 77 10.11 20.07 5.54
C ASP A 77 9.77 20.30 7.03
N GLY A 78 10.82 20.43 7.85
CA GLY A 78 10.70 20.64 9.29
C GLY A 78 10.11 22.00 9.71
N GLU A 79 10.06 22.95 8.80
CA GLU A 79 9.48 24.29 8.98
C GLU A 79 8.03 24.37 8.49
N GLY A 80 7.48 23.27 7.92
CA GLY A 80 6.13 23.21 7.38
C GLY A 80 6.00 23.80 5.97
N ASN A 81 7.11 23.83 5.19
CA ASN A 81 7.06 24.18 3.79
C ASN A 81 6.87 22.93 2.93
N ILE A 82 6.24 23.13 1.76
CA ILE A 82 6.01 22.07 0.77
C ILE A 82 6.85 22.39 -0.46
N SER A 83 7.57 21.38 -0.93
CA SER A 83 8.26 21.40 -2.22
C SER A 83 7.94 20.13 -3.01
N GLY A 84 8.15 20.16 -4.31
CA GLY A 84 7.86 19.03 -5.19
C GLY A 84 7.23 19.46 -6.50
N SER A 85 6.87 18.49 -7.32
CA SER A 85 6.31 18.74 -8.65
C SER A 85 4.89 18.15 -8.77
N HIS A 86 4.01 18.90 -9.38
CA HIS A 86 2.66 18.45 -9.69
C HIS A 86 2.69 17.48 -10.89
N PRO A 87 2.33 16.20 -10.75
CA PRO A 87 2.38 15.23 -11.84
C PRO A 87 1.14 15.37 -12.76
N GLU A 88 1.08 16.45 -13.54
CA GLU A 88 -0.11 16.87 -14.31
C GLU A 88 -0.68 15.76 -15.20
N LYS A 89 0.19 15.04 -15.94
CA LYS A 89 -0.25 13.96 -16.83
C LYS A 89 -0.95 12.82 -16.06
N ALA A 90 -0.39 12.42 -14.93
CA ALA A 90 -0.96 11.35 -14.12
C ALA A 90 -2.29 11.79 -13.50
N ILE A 91 -2.37 13.02 -13.00
CA ILE A 91 -3.60 13.58 -12.43
C ILE A 91 -4.69 13.69 -13.48
N ALA A 92 -4.36 14.22 -14.66
CA ALA A 92 -5.32 14.31 -15.78
C ALA A 92 -5.85 12.93 -16.20
N ALA A 93 -4.97 11.93 -16.30
CA ALA A 93 -5.35 10.56 -16.62
C ALA A 93 -6.24 9.92 -15.53
N ALA A 94 -5.89 10.13 -14.26
CA ALA A 94 -6.70 9.64 -13.13
C ALA A 94 -8.12 10.25 -13.16
N LYS A 95 -8.22 11.57 -13.30
CA LYS A 95 -9.51 12.27 -13.35
C LYS A 95 -10.35 11.86 -14.55
N ALA A 96 -9.74 11.70 -15.72
CA ALA A 96 -10.43 11.20 -16.90
C ALA A 96 -11.01 9.79 -16.71
N GLY A 97 -10.36 8.96 -15.88
CA GLY A 97 -10.83 7.64 -15.48
C GLY A 97 -11.76 7.61 -14.27
N GLY A 98 -12.18 8.77 -13.73
CA GLY A 98 -13.02 8.86 -12.52
C GLY A 98 -12.29 8.46 -11.23
N VAL A 99 -10.95 8.44 -11.24
CA VAL A 99 -10.10 8.06 -10.11
C VAL A 99 -9.76 9.31 -9.30
N LYS A 100 -9.99 9.27 -7.99
CA LYS A 100 -9.60 10.35 -7.07
C LYS A 100 -8.08 10.50 -7.00
N VAL A 101 -7.63 11.71 -6.65
CA VAL A 101 -6.21 11.99 -6.50
C VAL A 101 -5.93 12.58 -5.12
N LEU A 102 -5.09 11.90 -4.34
CA LEU A 102 -4.68 12.34 -3.01
C LEU A 102 -3.27 12.95 -3.08
N ALA A 103 -3.10 14.20 -2.65
CA ALA A 103 -1.77 14.78 -2.54
C ALA A 103 -0.98 14.04 -1.47
N LEU A 104 0.06 13.31 -1.84
CA LEU A 104 0.90 12.60 -0.88
C LEU A 104 1.99 13.53 -0.36
N LEU A 105 2.03 13.71 0.96
CA LEU A 105 2.99 14.52 1.69
C LEU A 105 3.94 13.60 2.47
N HIS A 106 5.23 13.69 2.18
CA HIS A 106 6.26 12.83 2.78
C HIS A 106 7.46 13.64 3.30
N ASN A 107 8.28 13.01 4.16
CA ASN A 107 9.56 13.56 4.64
C ASN A 107 10.77 12.83 4.03
N PHE A 108 10.61 12.21 2.86
CA PHE A 108 11.68 11.51 2.16
C PHE A 108 12.52 12.48 1.35
N SER A 109 13.84 12.45 1.53
CA SER A 109 14.78 13.18 0.67
C SER A 109 15.76 12.23 -0.03
N ARG A 110 16.02 12.50 -1.31
CA ARG A 110 16.89 11.66 -2.13
C ARG A 110 18.31 11.63 -1.52
N GLY A 111 18.84 10.43 -1.30
CA GLY A 111 20.17 10.22 -0.71
C GLY A 111 20.19 10.16 0.83
N ARG A 112 19.14 10.62 1.52
CA ARG A 112 19.03 10.57 2.99
C ARG A 112 17.87 9.72 3.50
N GLY A 113 16.92 9.37 2.61
CA GLY A 113 15.74 8.60 2.99
C GLY A 113 14.71 9.43 3.75
N PHE A 114 13.91 8.79 4.58
CA PHE A 114 12.94 9.43 5.48
C PHE A 114 13.67 10.01 6.70
N GLU A 115 13.63 11.34 6.84
CA GLU A 115 14.45 12.07 7.80
C GLU A 115 13.74 12.27 9.14
N THR A 116 14.20 11.58 10.17
CA THR A 116 13.71 11.68 11.56
C THR A 116 13.70 13.12 12.07
N GLN A 117 14.78 13.88 11.84
CA GLN A 117 14.88 15.26 12.31
C GLN A 117 13.89 16.21 11.62
N THR A 118 13.60 15.97 10.35
CA THR A 118 12.58 16.73 9.62
C THR A 118 11.21 16.49 10.22
N ALA A 119 10.85 15.22 10.46
CA ALA A 119 9.59 14.88 11.12
C ALA A 119 9.50 15.49 12.52
N HIS A 120 10.55 15.38 13.33
CA HIS A 120 10.57 15.93 14.68
C HIS A 120 10.37 17.46 14.69
N ARG A 121 11.13 18.20 13.89
CA ARG A 121 11.02 19.68 13.82
C ARG A 121 9.65 20.15 13.39
N LEU A 122 9.06 19.50 12.41
CA LEU A 122 7.69 19.77 11.97
C LEU A 122 6.68 19.53 13.10
N LEU A 123 6.74 18.34 13.69
CA LEU A 123 5.70 17.86 14.62
C LEU A 123 5.79 18.53 15.98
N SER A 124 6.99 18.77 16.50
CA SER A 124 7.20 19.38 17.82
C SER A 124 6.90 20.88 17.87
N ASN A 125 6.83 21.57 16.71
CA ASN A 125 6.60 22.99 16.61
C ASN A 125 5.18 23.32 16.12
N PRO A 126 4.27 23.82 16.99
CA PRO A 126 2.91 24.18 16.60
C PRO A 126 2.82 25.21 15.46
N ALA A 127 3.76 26.16 15.38
CA ALA A 127 3.79 27.13 14.31
C ALA A 127 4.16 26.51 12.95
N ALA A 128 5.10 25.51 12.95
CA ALA A 128 5.43 24.75 11.74
C ALA A 128 4.24 23.90 11.28
N ARG A 129 3.56 23.22 12.21
CA ARG A 129 2.33 22.47 11.89
C ARG A 129 1.25 23.38 11.30
N GLY A 130 1.00 24.55 11.91
CA GLY A 130 0.03 25.51 11.41
C GLY A 130 0.35 26.02 9.99
N ARG A 131 1.65 26.30 9.71
CA ARG A 131 2.09 26.66 8.34
C ARG A 131 1.86 25.50 7.36
N ALA A 132 2.20 24.27 7.74
CA ALA A 132 1.98 23.09 6.91
C ALA A 132 0.50 22.92 6.58
N VAL A 133 -0.40 22.99 7.58
CA VAL A 133 -1.85 22.89 7.38
C VAL A 133 -2.35 23.94 6.38
N GLY A 134 -1.94 25.20 6.53
CA GLY A 134 -2.32 26.29 5.62
C GLY A 134 -1.84 26.05 4.19
N LYS A 135 -0.57 25.62 4.02
CA LYS A 135 0.00 25.32 2.70
C LYS A 135 -0.61 24.08 2.05
N ILE A 136 -0.89 23.04 2.82
CA ILE A 136 -1.57 21.83 2.34
C ILE A 136 -2.99 22.19 1.86
N LEU A 137 -3.74 22.97 2.63
CA LEU A 137 -5.06 23.43 2.21
C LEU A 137 -5.00 24.24 0.91
N ALA A 138 -4.05 25.16 0.80
CA ALA A 138 -3.84 25.92 -0.43
C ALA A 138 -3.48 25.03 -1.62
N LEU A 139 -2.61 24.03 -1.41
CA LEU A 139 -2.21 23.04 -2.42
C LEU A 139 -3.42 22.25 -2.95
N VAL A 140 -4.20 21.63 -2.06
CA VAL A 140 -5.33 20.78 -2.50
C VAL A 140 -6.39 21.59 -3.24
N ARG A 141 -6.64 22.84 -2.82
CA ARG A 141 -7.58 23.75 -3.48
C ARG A 141 -7.08 24.18 -4.86
N SER A 142 -5.85 24.67 -4.95
CA SER A 142 -5.32 25.25 -6.19
C SER A 142 -5.02 24.21 -7.26
N LYS A 143 -4.70 22.98 -6.87
CA LYS A 143 -4.33 21.89 -7.78
C LYS A 143 -5.45 20.86 -7.99
N GLY A 144 -6.59 21.04 -7.33
CA GLY A 144 -7.78 20.22 -7.50
C GLY A 144 -7.59 18.78 -7.06
N TYR A 145 -6.91 18.55 -5.94
CA TYR A 145 -6.84 17.24 -5.28
C TYR A 145 -8.16 16.94 -4.56
N ASP A 146 -8.48 15.64 -4.42
CA ASP A 146 -9.66 15.17 -3.68
C ASP A 146 -9.39 15.04 -2.17
N GLY A 147 -8.13 15.18 -1.76
CA GLY A 147 -7.67 15.06 -0.39
C GLY A 147 -6.17 14.88 -0.31
N ILE A 148 -5.72 14.34 0.82
CA ILE A 148 -4.30 14.09 1.10
C ILE A 148 -4.06 12.65 1.54
N ASN A 149 -2.81 12.20 1.35
CA ASN A 149 -2.22 11.08 2.06
C ASN A 149 -0.99 11.58 2.83
N LEU A 150 -1.01 11.47 4.15
CA LEU A 150 0.14 11.80 5.00
C LEU A 150 1.03 10.57 5.14
N ASP A 151 2.25 10.64 4.63
CA ASP A 151 3.23 9.56 4.58
C ASP A 151 4.54 10.00 5.24
N LEU A 152 4.46 10.33 6.54
CA LEU A 152 5.65 10.65 7.34
C LEU A 152 6.17 9.36 7.97
N GLU A 153 7.42 9.03 7.64
CA GLU A 153 8.08 7.85 8.19
C GLU A 153 9.27 8.24 9.08
N ASN A 154 9.79 7.27 9.82
CA ASN A 154 10.84 7.48 10.84
C ASN A 154 10.47 8.59 11.84
N VAL A 155 9.19 8.71 12.17
CA VAL A 155 8.71 9.63 13.20
C VAL A 155 9.16 9.12 14.57
N PRO A 156 9.90 9.93 15.36
CA PRO A 156 10.36 9.49 16.68
C PRO A 156 9.20 9.12 17.60
N ALA A 157 9.37 8.09 18.39
CA ALA A 157 8.32 7.60 19.31
C ALA A 157 7.82 8.67 20.30
N TRP A 158 8.69 9.58 20.71
CA TRP A 158 8.34 10.70 21.62
C TRP A 158 7.47 11.78 20.95
N ASP A 159 7.35 11.78 19.61
CA ASP A 159 6.43 12.67 18.88
C ASP A 159 5.03 12.08 18.69
N ARG A 160 4.68 11.01 19.37
CA ARG A 160 3.37 10.33 19.27
C ARG A 160 2.18 11.29 19.46
N VAL A 161 2.24 12.13 20.50
CA VAL A 161 1.20 13.15 20.77
C VAL A 161 1.21 14.24 19.71
N ASN A 162 2.40 14.65 19.26
CA ASN A 162 2.58 15.69 18.26
C ASN A 162 2.07 15.22 16.88
N TYR A 163 2.36 13.96 16.50
CA TYR A 163 1.83 13.38 15.26
C TYR A 163 0.29 13.34 15.26
N THR A 164 -0.29 12.88 16.36
CA THR A 164 -1.76 12.88 16.51
C THR A 164 -2.34 14.31 16.45
N ALA A 165 -1.68 15.29 17.06
CA ALA A 165 -2.09 16.69 17.00
C ALA A 165 -2.06 17.22 15.55
N PHE A 166 -1.01 16.93 14.79
CA PHE A 166 -0.90 17.34 13.40
C PHE A 166 -1.99 16.72 12.52
N VAL A 167 -2.26 15.42 12.67
CA VAL A 167 -3.35 14.75 11.94
C VAL A 167 -4.71 15.36 12.30
N ARG A 168 -4.96 15.68 13.58
CA ARG A 168 -6.19 16.37 14.02
C ARG A 168 -6.30 17.76 13.40
N GLU A 169 -5.23 18.54 13.38
CA GLU A 169 -5.19 19.89 12.80
C GLU A 169 -5.50 19.83 11.29
N LEU A 170 -4.90 18.88 10.56
CA LEU A 170 -5.20 18.63 9.13
C LEU A 170 -6.67 18.25 8.93
N ALA A 171 -7.18 17.30 9.71
CA ALA A 171 -8.57 16.86 9.58
C ALA A 171 -9.56 18.01 9.87
N SER A 172 -9.28 18.82 10.88
CA SER A 172 -10.13 19.97 11.25
C SER A 172 -10.16 21.04 10.16
N ALA A 173 -9.07 21.19 9.39
CA ALA A 173 -9.01 22.17 8.30
C ALA A 173 -9.58 21.67 6.98
N LEU A 174 -9.40 20.38 6.68
CA LEU A 174 -9.67 19.81 5.35
C LEU A 174 -11.07 19.15 5.24
N ARG A 175 -11.48 18.37 6.25
CA ARG A 175 -12.72 17.58 6.19
C ARG A 175 -14.01 18.42 6.09
N PRO A 176 -14.15 19.57 6.78
CA PRO A 176 -15.33 20.44 6.63
C PRO A 176 -15.50 20.98 5.20
N LEU A 177 -14.43 20.97 4.40
CA LEU A 177 -14.42 21.39 3.00
C LEU A 177 -14.60 20.24 2.01
N GLY A 178 -14.84 19.01 2.51
CA GLY A 178 -15.06 17.82 1.70
C GLY A 178 -13.80 17.09 1.24
N TYR A 179 -12.60 17.51 1.68
CA TYR A 179 -11.35 16.84 1.34
C TYR A 179 -11.11 15.60 2.22
N LEU A 180 -10.65 14.51 1.61
CA LEU A 180 -10.25 13.30 2.32
C LEU A 180 -8.93 13.52 3.06
N VAL A 181 -8.86 13.02 4.29
CA VAL A 181 -7.62 12.97 5.09
C VAL A 181 -7.26 11.53 5.35
N THR A 182 -6.20 11.06 4.72
CA THR A 182 -5.72 9.68 4.85
C THR A 182 -4.27 9.68 5.33
N ALA A 183 -3.80 8.56 5.87
CA ALA A 183 -2.40 8.40 6.26
C ALA A 183 -1.91 6.99 5.98
N SER A 184 -0.64 6.89 5.56
CA SER A 184 0.14 5.65 5.58
C SER A 184 0.75 5.50 6.95
N VAL A 185 0.61 4.33 7.57
CA VAL A 185 1.14 4.07 8.91
C VAL A 185 1.86 2.73 8.98
N PRO A 186 2.93 2.60 9.78
CA PRO A 186 3.64 1.34 9.97
C PRO A 186 2.72 0.23 10.46
N ALA A 187 2.93 -0.98 9.95
CA ALA A 187 2.25 -2.18 10.43
C ALA A 187 2.63 -2.47 11.89
N LYS A 188 1.63 -2.80 12.72
CA LYS A 188 1.81 -3.13 14.15
C LYS A 188 0.99 -4.35 14.49
N VAL A 189 1.56 -5.27 15.27
CA VAL A 189 0.85 -6.42 15.86
C VAL A 189 0.45 -6.17 17.32
N ARG A 190 1.00 -5.11 17.92
CA ARG A 190 0.74 -4.61 19.29
C ARG A 190 1.23 -3.16 19.42
N ASP A 191 0.89 -2.48 20.49
CA ASP A 191 1.38 -1.12 20.75
C ASP A 191 2.75 -1.12 21.43
N GLU A 192 3.79 -0.98 20.63
CA GLU A 192 5.17 -0.81 21.11
C GLU A 192 5.52 0.69 21.13
N ARG A 193 5.13 1.37 22.22
CA ARG A 193 5.25 2.83 22.33
C ARG A 193 6.65 3.38 22.18
N ASN A 194 7.67 2.58 22.49
CA ASN A 194 9.08 2.96 22.37
C ASN A 194 9.73 2.49 21.07
N SER A 195 8.99 1.85 20.18
CA SER A 195 9.51 1.41 18.87
C SER A 195 9.95 2.64 18.08
N PRO A 196 11.21 2.69 17.58
CA PRO A 196 11.69 3.78 16.74
C PRO A 196 10.95 3.85 15.40
N TRP A 197 10.37 2.73 14.95
CA TRP A 197 9.65 2.62 13.68
C TRP A 197 8.16 2.95 13.81
N SER A 198 7.49 2.46 14.85
CA SER A 198 6.02 2.49 14.93
C SER A 198 5.47 3.17 16.18
N GLY A 199 6.33 3.54 17.14
CA GLY A 199 5.89 4.05 18.44
C GLY A 199 5.11 5.37 18.38
N ALA A 200 5.40 6.22 17.39
CA ALA A 200 4.69 7.48 17.19
C ALA A 200 3.24 7.33 16.70
N PHE A 201 2.87 6.17 16.16
CA PHE A 201 1.59 5.99 15.50
C PHE A 201 0.55 5.36 16.45
N ASP A 202 -0.25 6.20 17.10
CA ASP A 202 -1.35 5.77 17.98
C ASP A 202 -2.61 5.51 17.15
N TYR A 203 -2.86 4.25 16.79
CA TYR A 203 -3.99 3.88 15.95
C TYR A 203 -5.34 4.33 16.52
N ALA A 204 -5.54 4.20 17.82
CA ALA A 204 -6.79 4.61 18.48
C ALA A 204 -6.98 6.13 18.43
N ALA A 205 -5.91 6.90 18.69
CA ALA A 205 -5.95 8.35 18.68
C ALA A 205 -6.07 8.93 17.27
N LEU A 206 -5.56 8.25 16.25
CA LEU A 206 -5.61 8.66 14.85
C LEU A 206 -6.95 8.35 14.17
N ALA A 207 -7.58 7.23 14.53
CA ALA A 207 -8.78 6.71 13.88
C ALA A 207 -9.96 7.71 13.74
N PRO A 208 -10.26 8.60 14.72
CA PRO A 208 -11.33 9.59 14.59
C PRO A 208 -11.09 10.63 13.50
N TRP A 209 -9.82 10.94 13.24
CA TRP A 209 -9.40 12.06 12.37
C TRP A 209 -9.14 11.64 10.92
N LEU A 210 -8.89 10.35 10.68
CA LEU A 210 -8.61 9.82 9.35
C LEU A 210 -9.87 9.25 8.70
N ASP A 211 -10.02 9.47 7.41
CA ASP A 211 -11.06 8.84 6.58
C ASP A 211 -10.62 7.43 6.16
N GLN A 212 -9.33 7.24 5.87
CA GLN A 212 -8.72 5.95 5.60
C GLN A 212 -7.34 5.87 6.25
N VAL A 213 -7.01 4.68 6.76
CA VAL A 213 -5.71 4.32 7.33
C VAL A 213 -5.09 3.24 6.46
N MET A 214 -4.02 3.58 5.76
CA MET A 214 -3.29 2.65 4.90
C MET A 214 -2.18 2.00 5.72
N LEU A 215 -2.41 0.75 6.12
CA LEU A 215 -1.41 -0.02 6.87
C LEU A 215 -0.32 -0.47 5.91
N MET A 216 0.92 -0.14 6.17
CA MET A 216 2.08 -0.62 5.41
C MET A 216 2.37 -2.08 5.77
N THR A 217 1.46 -3.00 5.36
CA THR A 217 1.56 -4.45 5.62
C THR A 217 2.52 -5.12 4.65
N TYR A 218 3.72 -4.58 4.56
CA TYR A 218 4.88 -5.09 3.84
C TYR A 218 6.17 -4.78 4.62
N ASP A 219 7.30 -5.25 4.12
CA ASP A 219 8.61 -5.15 4.79
C ASP A 219 8.65 -5.86 6.16
N GLU A 220 7.91 -6.99 6.29
CA GLU A 220 8.03 -7.90 7.45
C GLU A 220 9.48 -8.33 7.66
N TYR A 221 10.19 -8.62 6.56
CA TYR A 221 11.63 -8.83 6.51
C TYR A 221 12.25 -7.76 5.63
N THR A 222 13.06 -6.90 6.23
CA THR A 222 13.69 -5.77 5.57
C THR A 222 14.99 -6.14 4.87
N PRO A 223 15.48 -5.35 3.91
CA PRO A 223 16.77 -5.59 3.23
C PRO A 223 17.98 -5.70 4.15
N SER A 224 17.93 -5.07 5.31
CA SER A 224 19.01 -5.11 6.32
C SER A 224 18.93 -6.34 7.24
N GLY A 225 17.81 -7.06 7.22
CA GLY A 225 17.55 -8.22 8.05
C GLY A 225 17.95 -9.56 7.39
N LYS A 226 17.54 -10.66 8.03
CA LYS A 226 17.65 -12.00 7.48
C LYS A 226 16.67 -12.23 6.32
N PRO A 227 16.93 -13.18 5.41
CA PRO A 227 16.00 -13.56 4.36
C PRO A 227 14.62 -13.98 4.89
N GLY A 228 13.57 -13.53 4.22
CA GLY A 228 12.18 -13.86 4.55
C GLY A 228 11.17 -13.13 3.67
N PRO A 229 9.87 -13.42 3.83
CA PRO A 229 8.81 -12.83 3.01
C PRO A 229 8.66 -11.33 3.21
N VAL A 230 8.31 -10.62 2.16
CA VAL A 230 7.94 -9.20 2.24
C VAL A 230 6.69 -9.02 3.12
N ALA A 231 5.73 -9.95 3.01
CA ALA A 231 4.48 -9.89 3.77
C ALA A 231 3.86 -11.30 3.87
N SER A 232 4.17 -12.06 4.94
CA SER A 232 3.53 -13.34 5.17
C SER A 232 2.06 -13.18 5.57
N LEU A 233 1.17 -14.08 5.10
CA LEU A 233 -0.25 -14.01 5.45
C LEU A 233 -0.51 -14.03 6.96
N PRO A 234 0.16 -14.90 7.77
CA PRO A 234 -0.05 -14.90 9.21
C PRO A 234 0.31 -13.58 9.90
N TRP A 235 1.39 -12.93 9.45
CA TRP A 235 1.78 -11.63 10.00
C TRP A 235 0.80 -10.53 9.59
N VAL A 236 0.40 -10.47 8.31
CA VAL A 236 -0.60 -9.51 7.84
C VAL A 236 -1.91 -9.67 8.62
N GLU A 237 -2.35 -10.91 8.87
CA GLU A 237 -3.56 -11.17 9.66
C GLU A 237 -3.42 -10.69 11.11
N GLN A 238 -2.26 -10.87 11.76
CA GLN A 238 -2.00 -10.32 13.11
C GLN A 238 -2.10 -8.78 13.11
N VAL A 239 -1.50 -8.11 12.11
CA VAL A 239 -1.61 -6.66 11.96
C VAL A 239 -3.06 -6.22 11.79
N VAL A 240 -3.82 -6.90 10.94
CA VAL A 240 -5.25 -6.62 10.72
C VAL A 240 -6.05 -6.78 12.00
N ARG A 241 -5.85 -7.86 12.75
CA ARG A 241 -6.54 -8.10 14.03
C ARG A 241 -6.28 -6.99 15.04
N TYR A 242 -5.00 -6.60 15.18
CA TYR A 242 -4.63 -5.51 16.07
C TYR A 242 -5.23 -4.17 15.59
N ALA A 243 -5.06 -3.81 14.34
CA ALA A 243 -5.59 -2.56 13.81
C ALA A 243 -7.12 -2.47 13.96
N LYS A 244 -7.84 -3.56 13.66
CA LYS A 244 -9.31 -3.61 13.76
C LYS A 244 -9.84 -3.51 15.20
N SER A 245 -9.04 -3.85 16.19
CA SER A 245 -9.42 -3.63 17.59
C SER A 245 -9.46 -2.15 17.99
N LEU A 246 -8.85 -1.26 17.18
CA LEU A 246 -8.67 0.17 17.47
C LEU A 246 -9.27 1.09 16.40
N ILE A 247 -9.39 0.61 15.17
CA ILE A 247 -9.84 1.37 14.01
C ILE A 247 -11.07 0.69 13.41
N PRO A 248 -12.14 1.40 13.08
CA PRO A 248 -13.28 0.82 12.34
C PRO A 248 -12.80 0.15 11.04
N GLY A 249 -13.17 -1.13 10.83
CA GLY A 249 -12.67 -1.94 9.72
C GLY A 249 -12.76 -1.24 8.35
N ARG A 250 -13.87 -0.54 8.09
CA ARG A 250 -14.10 0.19 6.83
C ARG A 250 -13.14 1.35 6.58
N LYS A 251 -12.39 1.81 7.58
CA LYS A 251 -11.33 2.80 7.40
C LYS A 251 -9.96 2.16 7.12
N ILE A 252 -9.79 0.86 7.33
CA ILE A 252 -8.51 0.16 7.19
C ILE A 252 -8.32 -0.29 5.74
N LEU A 253 -7.20 0.10 5.13
CA LEU A 253 -6.69 -0.46 3.89
C LEU A 253 -5.40 -1.23 4.19
N ILE A 254 -5.33 -2.49 3.77
CA ILE A 254 -4.07 -3.25 3.88
C ILE A 254 -3.15 -2.91 2.71
N GLY A 255 -1.86 -2.77 2.99
CA GLY A 255 -0.82 -2.56 2.00
C GLY A 255 -0.52 -3.82 1.21
N LEU A 256 -0.45 -3.71 -0.10
CA LEU A 256 0.05 -4.74 -1.00
C LEU A 256 1.37 -4.29 -1.61
N ALA A 257 2.36 -5.19 -1.68
CA ALA A 257 3.64 -4.89 -2.29
C ALA A 257 3.70 -5.41 -3.75
N GLY A 258 4.27 -4.61 -4.65
CA GLY A 258 4.55 -5.00 -6.04
C GLY A 258 6.00 -5.47 -6.24
N TYR A 259 6.66 -5.98 -5.20
CA TYR A 259 8.10 -6.23 -5.21
C TYR A 259 8.50 -7.41 -4.32
N GLY A 260 9.79 -7.69 -4.30
CA GLY A 260 10.46 -8.65 -3.44
C GLY A 260 11.87 -8.22 -3.08
N TYR A 261 12.50 -9.02 -2.22
CA TYR A 261 13.89 -8.81 -1.82
C TYR A 261 14.74 -10.06 -2.12
N GLU A 262 15.91 -9.84 -2.70
CA GLU A 262 16.91 -10.84 -3.06
C GLU A 262 18.11 -10.75 -2.14
N TRP A 263 18.38 -11.79 -1.37
CA TRP A 263 19.58 -11.94 -0.53
C TRP A 263 20.57 -12.93 -1.14
N VAL A 264 21.83 -12.80 -0.75
CA VAL A 264 22.74 -13.94 -0.80
C VAL A 264 22.31 -14.91 0.29
N ASP A 265 22.02 -16.16 -0.07
CA ASP A 265 21.50 -17.18 0.86
C ASP A 265 22.46 -17.41 2.04
N GLY A 266 21.91 -17.50 3.23
CA GLY A 266 22.67 -17.63 4.47
C GLY A 266 23.29 -16.31 5.00
N ARG A 267 23.13 -15.17 4.30
CA ARG A 267 23.60 -13.86 4.78
C ARG A 267 22.45 -13.03 5.34
N THR A 268 22.78 -12.25 6.36
CA THR A 268 21.89 -11.20 6.90
C THR A 268 22.29 -9.86 6.28
N GLY A 269 21.31 -9.07 5.86
CA GLY A 269 21.53 -7.77 5.24
C GLY A 269 21.93 -7.81 3.76
N GLY A 270 22.02 -6.64 3.16
CA GLY A 270 22.47 -6.46 1.78
C GLY A 270 21.49 -7.00 0.72
N ALA A 271 20.21 -7.12 1.05
CA ALA A 271 19.23 -7.52 0.05
C ALA A 271 19.03 -6.47 -1.02
N LYS A 272 18.82 -6.91 -2.25
CA LYS A 272 18.44 -6.09 -3.38
C LYS A 272 16.93 -6.12 -3.55
N ALA A 273 16.28 -4.95 -3.59
CA ALA A 273 14.89 -4.84 -3.98
C ALA A 273 14.72 -5.15 -5.48
N ARG A 274 13.65 -5.87 -5.82
CA ARG A 274 13.27 -6.16 -7.20
C ARG A 274 11.77 -6.02 -7.36
N GLU A 275 11.36 -5.28 -8.35
CA GLU A 275 9.95 -5.18 -8.74
C GLU A 275 9.50 -6.45 -9.48
N PHE A 276 8.22 -6.74 -9.49
CA PHE A 276 7.70 -7.97 -10.11
C PHE A 276 8.11 -8.15 -11.58
N PRO A 277 8.10 -7.12 -12.46
CA PRO A 277 8.59 -7.28 -13.83
C PRO A 277 10.05 -7.71 -13.93
N GLU A 278 10.91 -7.24 -13.01
CA GLU A 278 12.32 -7.66 -12.94
C GLU A 278 12.45 -9.12 -12.48
N ILE A 279 11.58 -9.53 -11.54
CA ILE A 279 11.52 -10.92 -11.05
C ILE A 279 11.07 -11.84 -12.18
N GLN A 280 10.04 -11.47 -12.93
CA GLN A 280 9.56 -12.25 -14.06
C GLN A 280 10.65 -12.39 -15.16
N ALA A 281 11.31 -11.29 -15.51
CA ALA A 281 12.43 -11.31 -16.45
C ALA A 281 13.59 -12.20 -15.97
N LEU A 282 13.83 -12.24 -14.65
CA LEU A 282 14.83 -13.14 -14.04
C LEU A 282 14.40 -14.62 -14.17
N VAL A 283 13.14 -14.92 -13.87
CA VAL A 283 12.54 -16.26 -14.00
C VAL A 283 12.69 -16.76 -15.43
N ASP A 284 12.28 -15.95 -16.40
CA ASP A 284 12.30 -16.31 -17.84
C ASP A 284 13.75 -16.51 -18.33
N ARG A 285 14.65 -15.59 -18.00
CA ARG A 285 16.06 -15.64 -18.45
C ARG A 285 16.82 -16.86 -17.91
N LEU A 286 16.55 -17.25 -16.67
CA LEU A 286 17.27 -18.34 -16.02
C LEU A 286 16.49 -19.66 -15.99
N GLY A 287 15.30 -19.71 -16.59
CA GLY A 287 14.43 -20.89 -16.59
C GLY A 287 14.06 -21.35 -15.17
N LEU A 288 13.78 -20.39 -14.25
CA LEU A 288 13.53 -20.72 -12.86
C LEU A 288 12.09 -21.18 -12.64
N THR A 289 11.90 -22.09 -11.69
CA THR A 289 10.58 -22.48 -11.22
C THR A 289 10.33 -21.85 -9.85
N PRO A 290 9.36 -20.93 -9.72
CA PRO A 290 8.97 -20.38 -8.43
C PRO A 290 8.50 -21.46 -7.46
N ARG A 291 8.94 -21.36 -6.20
CA ARG A 291 8.50 -22.19 -5.09
C ARG A 291 7.43 -21.46 -4.31
N TRP A 292 6.65 -22.21 -3.56
CA TRP A 292 5.57 -21.68 -2.73
C TRP A 292 5.74 -22.09 -1.27
N ASP A 293 5.74 -21.11 -0.37
CA ASP A 293 5.64 -21.38 1.07
C ASP A 293 4.16 -21.48 1.45
N SER A 294 3.70 -22.69 1.71
CA SER A 294 2.29 -22.97 2.01
C SER A 294 1.83 -22.44 3.38
N ALA A 295 2.75 -22.26 4.33
CA ALA A 295 2.44 -21.71 5.65
C ALA A 295 2.35 -20.18 5.60
N ARG A 296 3.26 -19.53 4.86
CA ARG A 296 3.32 -18.08 4.72
C ARG A 296 2.47 -17.53 3.60
N LYS A 297 2.05 -18.40 2.65
CA LYS A 297 1.25 -18.02 1.45
C LYS A 297 1.95 -17.00 0.56
N VAL A 298 3.24 -17.21 0.31
CA VAL A 298 4.07 -16.35 -0.52
C VAL A 298 5.01 -17.16 -1.43
N PRO A 299 5.33 -16.65 -2.63
CA PRO A 299 6.29 -17.26 -3.52
C PRO A 299 7.74 -16.89 -3.15
N TYR A 300 8.67 -17.77 -3.50
CA TYR A 300 10.09 -17.50 -3.40
C TYR A 300 10.90 -18.25 -4.47
N LEU A 301 12.09 -17.76 -4.75
CA LEU A 301 13.06 -18.37 -5.65
C LEU A 301 14.32 -18.72 -4.87
N VAL A 302 14.95 -19.86 -5.21
CA VAL A 302 16.31 -20.21 -4.79
C VAL A 302 17.08 -20.60 -6.04
N TYR A 303 18.15 -19.89 -6.31
CA TYR A 303 18.92 -20.06 -7.54
C TYR A 303 20.39 -19.69 -7.37
N ARG A 304 21.24 -20.02 -8.34
CA ARG A 304 22.64 -19.60 -8.38
C ARG A 304 22.83 -18.54 -9.47
N ALA A 305 23.49 -17.44 -9.12
CA ALA A 305 23.94 -16.42 -10.05
C ALA A 305 25.21 -15.76 -9.50
N ASP A 306 26.09 -15.33 -10.39
CA ASP A 306 27.37 -14.69 -10.04
C ASP A 306 28.18 -15.49 -9.01
N GLY A 307 28.24 -16.83 -9.17
CA GLY A 307 28.94 -17.74 -8.28
C GLY A 307 28.31 -17.91 -6.89
N THR A 308 27.21 -17.22 -6.57
CA THR A 308 26.56 -17.27 -5.26
C THR A 308 25.18 -17.91 -5.31
N ARG A 309 24.79 -18.56 -4.21
CA ARG A 309 23.40 -18.99 -4.01
C ARG A 309 22.58 -17.82 -3.52
N LYS A 310 21.43 -17.58 -4.14
CA LYS A 310 20.51 -16.47 -3.83
C LYS A 310 19.14 -17.00 -3.43
N VAL A 311 18.48 -16.29 -2.54
CA VAL A 311 17.09 -16.47 -2.18
C VAL A 311 16.33 -15.15 -2.41
N LEU A 312 15.21 -15.23 -3.10
CA LEU A 312 14.36 -14.07 -3.40
C LEU A 312 12.94 -14.37 -2.92
N TRP A 313 12.45 -13.59 -1.97
CA TRP A 313 11.07 -13.63 -1.52
C TRP A 313 10.33 -12.45 -2.14
N TYR A 314 9.11 -12.68 -2.65
CA TYR A 314 8.39 -11.64 -3.39
C TYR A 314 6.87 -11.81 -3.29
N GLU A 315 6.15 -10.79 -3.75
CA GLU A 315 4.71 -10.80 -3.83
C GLU A 315 4.24 -10.99 -5.28
N ASN A 316 3.10 -11.67 -5.45
CA ASN A 316 2.44 -11.86 -6.73
C ASN A 316 0.91 -11.87 -6.57
N SER A 317 0.18 -12.08 -7.67
CA SER A 317 -1.27 -12.16 -7.67
C SER A 317 -1.84 -13.26 -6.76
N TRP A 318 -1.12 -14.37 -6.56
CA TRP A 318 -1.56 -15.47 -5.69
C TRP A 318 -1.43 -15.12 -4.22
N SER A 319 -0.29 -14.56 -3.80
CA SER A 319 -0.11 -14.11 -2.41
C SER A 319 -1.07 -12.96 -2.08
N ALA A 320 -1.33 -12.08 -3.05
CA ALA A 320 -2.31 -11.02 -2.90
C ALA A 320 -3.75 -11.56 -2.76
N ALA A 321 -4.13 -12.62 -3.49
CA ALA A 321 -5.46 -13.22 -3.38
C ALA A 321 -5.79 -13.65 -1.94
N TYR A 322 -4.84 -14.27 -1.23
CA TYR A 322 -5.01 -14.61 0.19
C TYR A 322 -5.15 -13.38 1.10
N LYS A 323 -4.44 -12.29 0.80
CA LYS A 323 -4.56 -11.04 1.55
C LYS A 323 -5.91 -10.35 1.30
N LEU A 324 -6.43 -10.42 0.07
CA LEU A 324 -7.77 -9.91 -0.25
C LEU A 324 -8.87 -10.68 0.49
N GLU A 325 -8.68 -11.97 0.80
CA GLU A 325 -9.60 -12.71 1.68
C GLU A 325 -9.67 -12.13 3.10
N LEU A 326 -8.58 -11.54 3.60
CA LEU A 326 -8.63 -10.83 4.88
C LEU A 326 -9.48 -9.57 4.79
N VAL A 327 -9.47 -8.86 3.66
CA VAL A 327 -10.33 -7.68 3.45
C VAL A 327 -11.82 -8.07 3.56
N GLU A 328 -12.20 -9.19 2.97
CA GLU A 328 -13.56 -9.72 3.05
C GLU A 328 -13.89 -10.20 4.47
N ARG A 329 -13.05 -11.08 5.02
CA ARG A 329 -13.25 -11.73 6.33
C ARG A 329 -13.37 -10.73 7.48
N TYR A 330 -12.55 -9.67 7.46
CA TYR A 330 -12.52 -8.67 8.52
C TYR A 330 -13.33 -7.43 8.22
N ASP A 331 -14.07 -7.40 7.10
CA ASP A 331 -14.86 -6.26 6.63
C ASP A 331 -14.05 -4.96 6.58
N LEU A 332 -12.88 -5.02 5.94
CA LEU A 332 -11.98 -3.87 5.81
C LEU A 332 -12.40 -2.92 4.69
N GLY A 333 -11.87 -1.70 4.69
CA GLY A 333 -12.13 -0.67 3.69
C GLY A 333 -11.60 -1.00 2.30
N GLY A 334 -10.50 -1.75 2.19
CA GLY A 334 -9.90 -2.10 0.92
C GLY A 334 -8.39 -2.33 0.98
N VAL A 335 -7.69 -1.91 -0.07
CA VAL A 335 -6.24 -2.11 -0.24
C VAL A 335 -5.52 -0.84 -0.71
N ALA A 336 -4.22 -0.76 -0.40
CA ALA A 336 -3.30 0.26 -0.92
C ALA A 336 -2.06 -0.43 -1.53
N LEU A 337 -1.75 -0.17 -2.80
CA LEU A 337 -0.69 -0.84 -3.54
C LEU A 337 0.59 0.01 -3.61
N TRP A 338 1.70 -0.47 -3.09
CA TRP A 338 3.04 0.08 -3.29
C TRP A 338 3.82 -0.80 -4.28
N ARG A 339 4.09 -0.35 -5.47
CA ARG A 339 3.62 0.83 -6.20
C ARG A 339 2.99 0.41 -7.53
N LEU A 340 2.21 1.30 -8.10
CA LEU A 340 1.56 1.12 -9.39
C LEU A 340 2.59 0.91 -10.52
N GLY A 341 2.39 -0.13 -11.32
CA GLY A 341 3.29 -0.53 -12.41
C GLY A 341 4.49 -1.37 -11.98
N ALA A 342 4.62 -1.68 -10.68
CA ALA A 342 5.62 -2.59 -10.14
C ALA A 342 5.06 -3.98 -9.81
N GLU A 343 3.74 -4.12 -9.78
CA GLU A 343 3.02 -5.33 -9.38
C GLU A 343 2.93 -6.39 -10.48
N ASP A 344 2.57 -7.63 -10.07
CA ASP A 344 2.10 -8.67 -11.00
C ASP A 344 0.85 -8.19 -11.72
N PRO A 345 0.84 -8.06 -13.07
CA PRO A 345 -0.33 -7.56 -13.80
C PRO A 345 -1.63 -8.35 -13.57
N ARG A 346 -1.52 -9.62 -13.17
CA ARG A 346 -2.67 -10.48 -12.85
C ARG A 346 -3.35 -10.07 -11.53
N LEU A 347 -2.70 -9.26 -10.69
CA LEU A 347 -3.29 -8.72 -9.47
C LEU A 347 -4.60 -8.01 -9.75
N TRP A 348 -4.70 -7.28 -10.85
CA TRP A 348 -5.89 -6.50 -11.18
C TRP A 348 -7.12 -7.36 -11.46
N SER A 349 -6.94 -8.49 -12.14
CA SER A 349 -8.03 -9.44 -12.33
C SER A 349 -8.49 -10.06 -11.01
N VAL A 350 -7.56 -10.34 -10.10
CA VAL A 350 -7.89 -10.84 -8.76
C VAL A 350 -8.65 -9.79 -7.94
N ILE A 351 -8.22 -8.52 -7.98
CA ILE A 351 -8.92 -7.41 -7.32
C ILE A 351 -10.34 -7.25 -7.88
N ARG A 352 -10.50 -7.23 -9.21
CA ARG A 352 -11.82 -7.13 -9.83
C ARG A 352 -12.74 -8.25 -9.39
N ALA A 353 -12.27 -9.48 -9.44
CA ALA A 353 -13.06 -10.66 -9.04
C ALA A 353 -13.46 -10.60 -7.55
N LYS A 354 -12.52 -10.23 -6.67
CA LYS A 354 -12.76 -10.19 -5.22
C LYS A 354 -13.66 -9.03 -4.78
N PHE A 355 -13.57 -7.88 -5.46
CA PHE A 355 -14.33 -6.69 -5.08
C PHE A 355 -15.55 -6.43 -5.96
N GLY A 356 -15.88 -7.35 -6.88
CA GLY A 356 -17.04 -7.22 -7.78
C GLY A 356 -16.93 -5.98 -8.69
N LEU A 357 -15.72 -5.68 -9.18
CA LEU A 357 -15.48 -4.56 -10.09
C LEU A 357 -15.64 -5.05 -11.54
N ALA A 358 -16.22 -4.20 -12.39
CA ALA A 358 -16.35 -4.47 -13.83
C ALA A 358 -15.00 -4.45 -14.57
#